data_aeaaf09b684580959738610abac5c149
#
_entry.id   aeaaf09b684580959738610abac5c149
#
_cell.length_a   1.000
_cell.length_b   1.000
_cell.length_c   1.000
_cell.angle_alpha   90.00
_cell.angle_beta   90.00
_cell.angle_gamma   90.00
#
_symmetry.space_group_name_H-M   'P 1'
#
loop_
_entity.id
_entity.type
_entity.pdbx_description
1 polymer ?
#
loop_
_entity_poly.entity_id
_entity_poly.type
_entity_poly.pdbx_seq_one_letter_code
_entity_poly.pdbx_strand_id
1 'polypeptide(L)'
;QVLVISKTNTKSRMHRPVYADYIGVKRFDDQGKLIGECRFIGLYTSTVYHSDPRHIPLIRRKLQLVLKNSNLPLKGHAGKELLDILSSLPRDDLFQASVNELTQLALGILHIQEQQAVRLFVRQDTYRRFISCLVYLPKEKLNTDLQKEMEKILVREFSGIEIGFSTLFGDSNLARIHFLIRTDPKKELTYDVKRIEAQLIEVARSWKEELRQTLIAYYGEEHGKYLIRKYSYAFPTGYRDSFPVTTAVHDIEHIERISSDRPLEMNFYHSKDGTAV
;
A
#
# COMPACT_ATOMS: atom_id res chain seq x y z
N GLN A 1 -4.10 -27.92 -10.31
CA GLN A 1 -5.20 -27.05 -9.87
C GLN A 1 -6.36 -27.16 -10.87
N VAL A 2 -7.57 -27.53 -10.40
CA VAL A 2 -8.74 -27.72 -11.24
C VAL A 2 -9.43 -26.38 -11.55
N LEU A 3 -9.44 -25.47 -10.61
CA LEU A 3 -10.11 -24.17 -10.68
C LEU A 3 -9.10 -23.04 -10.84
N VAL A 4 -9.32 -22.18 -11.84
CA VAL A 4 -8.55 -20.95 -12.06
C VAL A 4 -9.51 -19.77 -11.93
N ILE A 5 -9.16 -18.80 -11.10
CA ILE A 5 -9.90 -17.54 -10.93
C ILE A 5 -8.97 -16.39 -11.23
N SER A 6 -9.40 -15.47 -12.09
CA SER A 6 -8.61 -14.30 -12.50
C SER A 6 -9.53 -13.20 -13.03
N LYS A 7 -8.96 -12.13 -13.59
CA LYS A 7 -9.68 -11.11 -14.38
C LYS A 7 -9.46 -11.32 -15.87
N THR A 8 -10.41 -10.88 -16.67
CA THR A 8 -10.24 -10.78 -18.12
C THR A 8 -9.36 -9.57 -18.45
N ASN A 9 -8.88 -9.49 -19.68
CA ASN A 9 -8.20 -8.30 -20.22
C ASN A 9 -9.16 -7.27 -20.85
N THR A 10 -10.46 -7.51 -20.75
CA THR A 10 -11.51 -6.66 -21.32
C THR A 10 -12.41 -6.16 -20.21
N LYS A 11 -12.69 -4.85 -20.20
CA LYS A 11 -13.65 -4.25 -19.28
C LYS A 11 -15.07 -4.63 -19.68
N SER A 12 -15.92 -4.88 -18.69
CA SER A 12 -17.35 -5.04 -18.90
C SER A 12 -17.95 -3.75 -19.44
N ARG A 13 -18.87 -3.89 -20.40
CA ARG A 13 -19.67 -2.76 -20.91
C ARG A 13 -21.02 -2.64 -20.20
N MET A 14 -21.33 -3.61 -19.34
CA MET A 14 -22.60 -3.67 -18.59
C MET A 14 -22.36 -3.34 -17.13
N HIS A 15 -23.26 -2.62 -16.51
CA HIS A 15 -23.31 -2.20 -15.11
C HIS A 15 -22.17 -1.27 -14.69
N ARG A 16 -20.92 -1.68 -14.75
CA ARG A 16 -19.74 -0.88 -14.35
C ARG A 16 -18.52 -1.21 -15.23
N PRO A 17 -17.70 -0.21 -15.59
CA PRO A 17 -16.57 -0.40 -16.49
C PRO A 17 -15.33 -0.97 -15.75
N VAL A 18 -15.49 -2.17 -15.19
CA VAL A 18 -14.40 -2.89 -14.51
C VAL A 18 -14.05 -4.16 -15.30
N TYR A 19 -12.82 -4.66 -15.10
CA TYR A 19 -12.41 -5.93 -15.72
C TYR A 19 -13.30 -7.08 -15.24
N ALA A 20 -13.86 -7.82 -16.19
CA ALA A 20 -14.74 -8.94 -15.88
C ALA A 20 -13.99 -10.05 -15.16
N ASP A 21 -14.70 -10.77 -14.31
CA ASP A 21 -14.20 -11.94 -13.61
C ASP A 21 -14.15 -13.13 -14.56
N TYR A 22 -13.10 -13.93 -14.43
CA TYR A 22 -12.87 -15.14 -15.19
C TYR A 22 -12.77 -16.32 -14.24
N ILE A 23 -13.60 -17.33 -14.47
CA ILE A 23 -13.56 -18.59 -13.73
C ILE A 23 -13.39 -19.70 -14.76
N GLY A 24 -12.24 -20.39 -14.71
CA GLY A 24 -11.93 -21.54 -15.55
C GLY A 24 -11.98 -22.83 -14.75
N VAL A 25 -12.80 -23.78 -15.17
CA VAL A 25 -12.87 -25.13 -14.60
C VAL A 25 -12.24 -26.10 -15.58
N LYS A 26 -11.07 -26.64 -15.25
CA LYS A 26 -10.35 -27.59 -16.09
C LYS A 26 -11.07 -28.91 -16.14
N ARG A 27 -11.14 -29.47 -17.35
CA ARG A 27 -11.74 -30.80 -17.62
C ARG A 27 -10.63 -31.79 -17.93
N PHE A 28 -10.72 -32.96 -17.32
CA PHE A 28 -9.78 -34.06 -17.50
C PHE A 28 -10.50 -35.27 -18.03
N ASP A 29 -9.80 -36.10 -18.80
CA ASP A 29 -10.26 -37.43 -19.18
C ASP A 29 -10.13 -38.44 -18.03
N ASP A 30 -10.56 -39.69 -18.27
CA ASP A 30 -10.47 -40.75 -17.26
C ASP A 30 -9.03 -41.14 -16.90
N GLN A 31 -8.04 -40.72 -17.70
CA GLN A 31 -6.62 -40.93 -17.46
C GLN A 31 -5.97 -39.73 -16.74
N GLY A 32 -6.75 -38.70 -16.39
CA GLY A 32 -6.26 -37.49 -15.73
C GLY A 32 -5.55 -36.48 -16.65
N LYS A 33 -5.64 -36.66 -17.98
CA LYS A 33 -5.09 -35.73 -18.97
C LYS A 33 -6.05 -34.55 -19.18
N LEU A 34 -5.50 -33.32 -19.23
CA LEU A 34 -6.28 -32.11 -19.49
C LEU A 34 -6.84 -32.14 -20.93
N ILE A 35 -8.17 -32.15 -21.06
CA ILE A 35 -8.87 -32.18 -22.35
C ILE A 35 -9.57 -30.85 -22.69
N GLY A 36 -9.66 -29.91 -21.74
CA GLY A 36 -10.28 -28.61 -22.00
C GLY A 36 -10.59 -27.83 -20.72
N GLU A 37 -11.29 -26.73 -20.89
CA GLU A 37 -11.70 -25.84 -19.83
C GLU A 37 -13.10 -25.31 -20.06
N CYS A 38 -13.94 -25.36 -19.03
CA CYS A 38 -15.21 -24.66 -18.98
C CYS A 38 -15.00 -23.26 -18.46
N ARG A 39 -15.37 -22.23 -19.21
CA ARG A 39 -15.10 -20.82 -18.89
C ARG A 39 -16.38 -20.09 -18.54
N PHE A 40 -16.34 -19.38 -17.41
CA PHE A 40 -17.38 -18.46 -16.99
C PHE A 40 -16.79 -17.05 -16.95
N ILE A 41 -17.44 -16.12 -17.65
CA ILE A 41 -17.01 -14.71 -17.73
C ILE A 41 -18.19 -13.84 -17.33
N GLY A 42 -17.97 -12.93 -16.38
CA GLY A 42 -19.02 -12.04 -15.90
C GLY A 42 -18.50 -11.09 -14.82
N LEU A 43 -19.42 -10.51 -14.08
CA LEU A 43 -19.10 -9.71 -12.89
C LEU A 43 -19.69 -10.41 -11.68
N TYR A 44 -18.92 -10.50 -10.60
CA TYR A 44 -19.49 -10.91 -9.33
C TYR A 44 -20.60 -9.94 -8.93
N THR A 45 -21.66 -10.48 -8.34
CA THR A 45 -22.77 -9.69 -7.81
C THR A 45 -22.31 -8.85 -6.63
N SER A 46 -23.02 -7.78 -6.32
CA SER A 46 -22.79 -6.96 -5.14
C SER A 46 -22.79 -7.78 -3.85
N THR A 47 -23.61 -8.83 -3.79
CA THR A 47 -23.66 -9.76 -2.66
C THR A 47 -22.31 -10.37 -2.33
N VAL A 48 -21.51 -10.76 -3.33
CA VAL A 48 -20.17 -11.34 -3.11
C VAL A 48 -19.23 -10.34 -2.42
N TYR A 49 -19.33 -9.05 -2.76
CA TYR A 49 -18.48 -8.03 -2.19
C TYR A 49 -18.90 -7.60 -0.77
N HIS A 50 -20.20 -7.67 -0.45
CA HIS A 50 -20.76 -7.23 0.83
C HIS A 50 -20.98 -8.35 1.84
N SER A 51 -21.14 -9.60 1.37
CA SER A 51 -21.27 -10.75 2.27
C SER A 51 -20.01 -10.98 3.08
N ASP A 52 -20.18 -11.47 4.29
CA ASP A 52 -19.07 -11.97 5.11
C ASP A 52 -18.33 -13.08 4.35
N PRO A 53 -17.00 -13.00 4.17
CA PRO A 53 -16.19 -14.00 3.48
C PRO A 53 -16.37 -15.42 4.04
N ARG A 54 -16.70 -15.52 5.33
CA ARG A 54 -16.95 -16.79 6.03
C ARG A 54 -18.18 -17.54 5.49
N HIS A 55 -19.10 -16.85 4.81
CA HIS A 55 -20.29 -17.42 4.21
C HIS A 55 -20.12 -17.80 2.73
N ILE A 56 -19.00 -17.39 2.11
CA ILE A 56 -18.70 -17.73 0.70
C ILE A 56 -17.96 -19.08 0.67
N PRO A 57 -18.54 -20.16 0.08
CA PRO A 57 -18.03 -21.52 0.25
C PRO A 57 -16.54 -21.71 -0.02
N LEU A 58 -16.04 -21.24 -1.15
CA LEU A 58 -14.62 -21.37 -1.50
C LEU A 58 -13.71 -20.56 -0.57
N ILE A 59 -14.08 -19.31 -0.31
CA ILE A 59 -13.32 -18.41 0.58
C ILE A 59 -13.34 -18.97 2.00
N ARG A 60 -14.49 -19.39 2.52
CA ARG A 60 -14.61 -20.00 3.85
C ARG A 60 -13.59 -21.11 4.06
N ARG A 61 -13.45 -22.01 3.08
CA ARG A 61 -12.48 -23.11 3.16
C ARG A 61 -11.04 -22.58 3.21
N LYS A 62 -10.72 -21.58 2.37
CA LYS A 62 -9.38 -20.96 2.39
C LYS A 62 -9.10 -20.32 3.75
N LEU A 63 -10.04 -19.54 4.31
CA LEU A 63 -9.89 -18.91 5.61
C LEU A 63 -9.61 -19.92 6.72
N GLN A 64 -10.37 -21.04 6.75
CA GLN A 64 -10.13 -22.12 7.71
C GLN A 64 -8.73 -22.72 7.61
N LEU A 65 -8.22 -22.90 6.38
CA LEU A 65 -6.88 -23.41 6.15
C LEU A 65 -5.80 -22.39 6.54
N VAL A 66 -6.00 -21.11 6.26
CA VAL A 66 -5.10 -20.03 6.68
C VAL A 66 -5.01 -19.97 8.20
N LEU A 67 -6.14 -19.99 8.91
CA LEU A 67 -6.20 -20.00 10.36
C LEU A 67 -5.46 -21.23 10.94
N LYS A 68 -5.64 -22.40 10.32
CA LYS A 68 -4.92 -23.60 10.73
C LYS A 68 -3.41 -23.47 10.53
N ASN A 69 -2.98 -22.92 9.37
CA ASN A 69 -1.56 -22.79 9.01
C ASN A 69 -0.85 -21.66 9.77
N SER A 70 -1.60 -20.73 10.34
CA SER A 70 -1.01 -19.61 11.11
C SER A 70 -0.41 -20.03 12.45
N ASN A 71 -0.76 -21.24 12.94
CA ASN A 71 -0.37 -21.74 14.27
C ASN A 71 -0.77 -20.82 15.45
N LEU A 72 -1.69 -19.88 15.22
CA LEU A 72 -2.20 -18.99 16.26
C LEU A 72 -3.37 -19.64 17.02
N PRO A 73 -3.53 -19.37 18.33
CA PRO A 73 -4.66 -19.84 19.09
C PRO A 73 -5.96 -19.18 18.59
N LEU A 74 -6.83 -19.96 17.96
CA LEU A 74 -8.05 -19.46 17.29
C LEU A 74 -9.03 -18.73 18.23
N LYS A 75 -9.04 -19.08 19.52
CA LYS A 75 -9.88 -18.45 20.54
C LYS A 75 -9.20 -17.21 21.18
N GLY A 76 -7.93 -16.95 20.86
CA GLY A 76 -7.17 -15.83 21.36
C GLY A 76 -7.41 -14.52 20.57
N HIS A 77 -6.87 -13.42 21.08
CA HIS A 77 -6.94 -12.10 20.42
C HIS A 77 -6.32 -12.14 19.02
N ALA A 78 -5.12 -12.67 18.89
CA ALA A 78 -4.41 -12.77 17.60
C ALA A 78 -5.17 -13.58 16.54
N GLY A 79 -5.88 -14.65 16.94
CA GLY A 79 -6.70 -15.43 16.01
C GLY A 79 -7.92 -14.67 15.49
N LYS A 80 -8.55 -13.87 16.35
CA LYS A 80 -9.68 -12.99 15.96
C LYS A 80 -9.18 -11.89 15.03
N GLU A 81 -8.11 -11.23 15.39
CA GLU A 81 -7.48 -10.16 14.59
C GLU A 81 -7.04 -10.66 13.20
N LEU A 82 -6.44 -11.85 13.13
CA LEU A 82 -6.11 -12.49 11.85
C LEU A 82 -7.37 -12.72 10.99
N LEU A 83 -8.48 -13.13 11.59
CA LEU A 83 -9.75 -13.32 10.90
C LEU A 83 -10.33 -11.99 10.40
N ASP A 84 -10.22 -10.92 11.17
CA ASP A 84 -10.68 -9.58 10.80
C ASP A 84 -9.83 -9.03 9.63
N ILE A 85 -8.50 -9.22 9.70
CA ILE A 85 -7.59 -8.90 8.59
C ILE A 85 -8.03 -9.64 7.31
N LEU A 86 -8.19 -10.96 7.37
CA LEU A 86 -8.62 -11.77 6.24
C LEU A 86 -9.98 -11.32 5.70
N SER A 87 -10.92 -11.01 6.59
CA SER A 87 -12.26 -10.56 6.20
C SER A 87 -12.26 -9.21 5.50
N SER A 88 -11.27 -8.37 5.78
CA SER A 88 -11.10 -7.05 5.16
C SER A 88 -10.40 -7.10 3.81
N LEU A 89 -9.71 -8.18 3.43
CA LEU A 89 -8.98 -8.27 2.17
C LEU A 89 -9.89 -8.11 0.94
N PRO A 90 -9.36 -7.60 -0.18
CA PRO A 90 -10.10 -7.52 -1.43
C PRO A 90 -10.65 -8.90 -1.83
N ARG A 91 -11.91 -8.94 -2.26
CA ARG A 91 -12.56 -10.21 -2.64
C ARG A 91 -11.83 -10.93 -3.75
N ASP A 92 -11.32 -10.17 -4.71
CA ASP A 92 -10.53 -10.71 -5.81
C ASP A 92 -9.28 -11.44 -5.32
N ASP A 93 -8.58 -10.87 -4.33
CA ASP A 93 -7.41 -11.51 -3.74
C ASP A 93 -7.77 -12.77 -2.95
N LEU A 94 -8.87 -12.75 -2.19
CA LEU A 94 -9.37 -13.92 -1.48
C LEU A 94 -9.72 -15.08 -2.43
N PHE A 95 -10.28 -14.77 -3.60
CA PHE A 95 -10.57 -15.78 -4.61
C PHE A 95 -9.33 -16.31 -5.32
N GLN A 96 -8.43 -15.41 -5.71
CA GLN A 96 -7.32 -15.73 -6.61
C GLN A 96 -6.10 -16.27 -5.87
N ALA A 97 -5.75 -15.71 -4.70
CA ALA A 97 -4.57 -16.11 -3.96
C ALA A 97 -4.68 -17.56 -3.43
N SER A 98 -3.55 -18.23 -3.37
CA SER A 98 -3.40 -19.52 -2.71
C SER A 98 -3.52 -19.39 -1.18
N VAL A 99 -3.73 -20.51 -0.49
CA VAL A 99 -3.76 -20.52 0.98
C VAL A 99 -2.41 -20.04 1.56
N ASN A 100 -1.29 -20.44 0.97
CA ASN A 100 0.04 -20.02 1.44
C ASN A 100 0.25 -18.51 1.27
N GLU A 101 -0.11 -17.94 0.12
CA GLU A 101 -0.03 -16.49 -0.11
C GLU A 101 -0.91 -15.72 0.89
N LEU A 102 -2.15 -16.18 1.11
CA LEU A 102 -3.04 -15.57 2.09
C LEU A 102 -2.50 -15.68 3.52
N THR A 103 -1.86 -16.80 3.87
CA THR A 103 -1.25 -16.97 5.20
C THR A 103 -0.11 -16.00 5.40
N GLN A 104 0.82 -15.91 4.44
CA GLN A 104 1.94 -14.96 4.50
C GLN A 104 1.47 -13.50 4.52
N LEU A 105 0.50 -13.17 3.69
CA LEU A 105 -0.10 -11.83 3.64
C LEU A 105 -0.74 -11.45 4.97
N ALA A 106 -1.60 -12.31 5.51
CA ALA A 106 -2.35 -12.01 6.73
C ALA A 106 -1.43 -11.93 7.97
N LEU A 107 -0.44 -12.82 8.10
CA LEU A 107 0.57 -12.74 9.15
C LEU A 107 1.47 -11.51 9.00
N GLY A 108 1.84 -11.15 7.78
CA GLY A 108 2.58 -9.93 7.50
C GLY A 108 1.80 -8.67 7.92
N ILE A 109 0.49 -8.61 7.61
CA ILE A 109 -0.37 -7.50 8.03
C ILE A 109 -0.53 -7.45 9.55
N LEU A 110 -0.73 -8.58 10.20
CA LEU A 110 -0.81 -8.66 11.66
C LEU A 110 0.44 -8.06 12.32
N HIS A 111 1.62 -8.40 11.81
CA HIS A 111 2.88 -7.89 12.34
C HIS A 111 3.06 -6.38 12.16
N ILE A 112 2.61 -5.79 11.06
CA ILE A 112 2.76 -4.34 10.81
C ILE A 112 1.79 -3.48 11.62
N GLN A 113 0.67 -4.03 12.08
CA GLN A 113 -0.27 -3.29 12.93
C GLN A 113 0.40 -2.83 14.23
N GLU A 114 1.34 -3.62 14.74
CA GLU A 114 2.14 -3.27 15.91
C GLU A 114 3.18 -2.18 15.64
N GLN A 115 3.70 -2.09 14.41
CA GLN A 115 4.83 -1.23 14.05
C GLN A 115 4.42 0.11 13.39
N GLN A 116 3.17 0.26 12.96
CA GLN A 116 2.65 1.44 12.25
C GLN A 116 3.54 1.88 11.06
N ALA A 117 4.11 0.93 10.35
CA ALA A 117 5.05 1.15 9.26
C ALA A 117 4.34 1.13 7.89
N VAL A 118 4.96 1.78 6.90
CA VAL A 118 4.56 1.59 5.49
C VAL A 118 5.02 0.22 5.03
N ARG A 119 4.12 -0.56 4.43
CA ARG A 119 4.38 -1.90 3.91
C ARG A 119 3.69 -2.14 2.59
N LEU A 120 4.38 -2.87 1.73
CA LEU A 120 3.89 -3.27 0.41
C LEU A 120 3.76 -4.79 0.32
N PHE A 121 2.57 -5.25 -0.03
CA PHE A 121 2.31 -6.64 -0.40
C PHE A 121 1.94 -6.70 -1.88
N VAL A 122 2.60 -7.59 -2.61
CA VAL A 122 2.44 -7.72 -4.06
C VAL A 122 2.00 -9.13 -4.39
N ARG A 123 0.99 -9.24 -5.25
CA ARG A 123 0.55 -10.51 -5.84
C ARG A 123 0.36 -10.34 -7.34
N GLN A 124 0.99 -11.20 -8.11
CA GLN A 124 0.77 -11.28 -9.56
C GLN A 124 -0.32 -12.30 -9.87
N ASP A 125 -1.21 -11.99 -10.82
CA ASP A 125 -2.24 -12.94 -11.25
C ASP A 125 -1.63 -14.12 -12.04
N THR A 126 -2.34 -15.23 -12.09
CA THR A 126 -1.89 -16.49 -12.75
C THR A 126 -1.52 -16.30 -14.22
N TYR A 127 -2.13 -15.35 -14.91
CA TYR A 127 -1.89 -15.07 -16.33
C TYR A 127 -0.97 -13.84 -16.57
N ARG A 128 -0.37 -13.30 -15.50
CA ARG A 128 0.54 -12.13 -15.54
C ARG A 128 -0.08 -10.87 -16.14
N ARG A 129 -1.42 -10.75 -16.09
CA ARG A 129 -2.15 -9.60 -16.64
C ARG A 129 -2.33 -8.47 -15.64
N PHE A 130 -2.33 -8.82 -14.37
CA PHE A 130 -2.56 -7.88 -13.28
C PHE A 130 -1.59 -8.13 -12.12
N ILE A 131 -1.22 -7.03 -11.48
CA ILE A 131 -0.53 -7.04 -10.20
C ILE A 131 -1.44 -6.34 -9.19
N SER A 132 -1.76 -7.04 -8.11
CA SER A 132 -2.44 -6.51 -6.94
C SER A 132 -1.40 -6.06 -5.93
N CYS A 133 -1.41 -4.77 -5.57
CA CYS A 133 -0.55 -4.17 -4.58
C CYS A 133 -1.38 -3.67 -3.41
N LEU A 134 -1.14 -4.18 -2.22
CA LEU A 134 -1.72 -3.67 -0.98
C LEU A 134 -0.66 -2.85 -0.26
N VAL A 135 -0.88 -1.54 -0.18
CA VAL A 135 -0.01 -0.62 0.55
C VAL A 135 -0.70 -0.26 1.84
N TYR A 136 -0.07 -0.61 2.97
CA TYR A 136 -0.48 -0.19 4.30
C TYR A 136 0.37 0.97 4.75
N LEU A 137 -0.25 1.98 5.36
CA LEU A 137 0.44 3.16 5.89
C LEU A 137 -0.39 3.80 7.02
N PRO A 138 0.24 4.58 7.93
CA PRO A 138 -0.49 5.34 8.94
C PRO A 138 -1.55 6.25 8.32
N LYS A 139 -2.77 6.25 8.86
CA LYS A 139 -3.91 7.04 8.34
C LYS A 139 -3.60 8.52 8.21
N GLU A 140 -2.85 9.06 9.16
CA GLU A 140 -2.45 10.47 9.22
C GLU A 140 -1.55 10.92 8.07
N LYS A 141 -0.84 9.97 7.42
CA LYS A 141 0.03 10.25 6.28
C LYS A 141 -0.71 10.22 4.95
N LEU A 142 -1.88 9.59 4.90
CA LEU A 142 -2.61 9.40 3.66
C LEU A 142 -3.27 10.70 3.21
N ASN A 143 -2.83 11.19 2.07
CA ASN A 143 -3.45 12.29 1.33
C ASN A 143 -3.41 11.99 -0.18
N THR A 144 -4.10 12.81 -0.95
CA THR A 144 -4.23 12.61 -2.42
C THR A 144 -2.89 12.71 -3.15
N ASP A 145 -1.98 13.56 -2.71
CA ASP A 145 -0.70 13.77 -3.38
C ASP A 145 0.24 12.59 -3.12
N LEU A 146 0.33 12.12 -1.89
CA LEU A 146 1.07 10.90 -1.55
C LEU A 146 0.54 9.70 -2.34
N GLN A 147 -0.79 9.55 -2.44
CA GLN A 147 -1.40 8.48 -3.23
C GLN A 147 -0.96 8.54 -4.69
N LYS A 148 -0.97 9.74 -5.32
CA LYS A 148 -0.53 9.94 -6.71
C LYS A 148 0.96 9.62 -6.90
N GLU A 149 1.82 10.00 -5.94
CA GLU A 149 3.24 9.67 -6.00
C GLU A 149 3.48 8.16 -5.88
N MET A 150 2.77 7.47 -4.97
CA MET A 150 2.81 6.01 -4.87
C MET A 150 2.34 5.35 -6.18
N GLU A 151 1.27 5.87 -6.80
CA GLU A 151 0.75 5.40 -8.08
C GLU A 151 1.81 5.49 -9.18
N LYS A 152 2.51 6.63 -9.30
CA LYS A 152 3.59 6.83 -10.28
C LYS A 152 4.73 5.82 -10.09
N ILE A 153 5.15 5.59 -8.84
CA ILE A 153 6.19 4.62 -8.52
C ILE A 153 5.75 3.23 -8.95
N LEU A 154 4.57 2.79 -8.56
CA LEU A 154 4.07 1.45 -8.84
C LEU A 154 3.88 1.23 -10.36
N VAL A 155 3.34 2.21 -11.09
CA VAL A 155 3.21 2.13 -12.55
C VAL A 155 4.57 1.98 -13.22
N ARG A 156 5.57 2.76 -12.79
CA ARG A 156 6.93 2.69 -13.34
C ARG A 156 7.59 1.34 -13.05
N GLU A 157 7.58 0.90 -11.80
CA GLU A 157 8.29 -0.31 -11.37
C GLU A 157 7.68 -1.60 -11.94
N PHE A 158 6.36 -1.63 -12.14
CA PHE A 158 5.66 -2.77 -12.74
C PHE A 158 5.40 -2.64 -14.24
N SER A 159 5.91 -1.60 -14.90
CA SER A 159 5.62 -1.30 -16.31
C SER A 159 4.10 -1.33 -16.59
N GLY A 160 3.33 -0.72 -15.69
CA GLY A 160 1.87 -0.72 -15.71
C GLY A 160 1.32 0.02 -16.94
N ILE A 161 0.31 -0.59 -17.58
CA ILE A 161 -0.44 0.01 -18.68
C ILE A 161 -1.58 0.86 -18.16
N GLU A 162 -2.20 0.41 -17.10
CA GLU A 162 -3.35 1.04 -16.44
C GLU A 162 -3.31 0.70 -14.95
N ILE A 163 -3.72 1.64 -14.13
CA ILE A 163 -3.83 1.45 -12.69
C ILE A 163 -5.19 1.91 -12.21
N GLY A 164 -5.78 1.13 -11.31
CA GLY A 164 -6.95 1.52 -10.53
C GLY A 164 -6.62 1.38 -9.05
N PHE A 165 -7.31 2.13 -8.21
CA PHE A 165 -7.11 2.03 -6.77
C PHE A 165 -8.44 2.06 -6.00
N SER A 166 -8.37 1.56 -4.77
CA SER A 166 -9.41 1.73 -3.75
C SER A 166 -8.75 1.87 -2.37
N THR A 167 -9.34 2.68 -1.52
CA THR A 167 -8.84 2.93 -0.17
C THR A 167 -9.80 2.34 0.86
N LEU A 168 -9.26 1.70 1.89
CA LEU A 168 -10.01 1.21 3.03
C LEU A 168 -9.43 1.81 4.31
N PHE A 169 -10.31 2.41 5.11
CA PHE A 169 -10.04 2.84 6.47
C PHE A 169 -10.71 1.84 7.42
N GLY A 170 -9.92 0.94 8.02
CA GLY A 170 -10.39 0.02 9.05
C GLY A 170 -10.35 0.64 10.45
N ASP A 171 -10.55 -0.17 11.49
CA ASP A 171 -10.49 0.28 12.90
C ASP A 171 -9.06 0.51 13.39
N SER A 172 -8.05 -0.12 12.76
CA SER A 172 -6.63 0.09 13.07
C SER A 172 -6.16 1.51 12.69
N ASN A 173 -5.01 1.94 13.21
CA ASN A 173 -4.37 3.22 12.84
C ASN A 173 -3.79 3.22 11.43
N LEU A 174 -3.86 2.10 10.71
CA LEU A 174 -3.41 1.98 9.34
C LEU A 174 -4.56 2.17 8.34
N ALA A 175 -4.28 2.89 7.27
CA ALA A 175 -5.05 2.86 6.05
C ALA A 175 -4.47 1.82 5.09
N ARG A 176 -5.31 1.26 4.24
CA ARG A 176 -4.90 0.38 3.15
C ARG A 176 -5.29 1.00 1.82
N ILE A 177 -4.33 1.13 0.92
CA ILE A 177 -4.59 1.42 -0.50
C ILE A 177 -4.37 0.11 -1.26
N HIS A 178 -5.39 -0.30 -2.00
CA HIS A 178 -5.29 -1.40 -2.94
C HIS A 178 -5.15 -0.85 -4.35
N PHE A 179 -3.98 -1.05 -4.97
CA PHE A 179 -3.73 -0.74 -6.36
C PHE A 179 -3.85 -2.00 -7.19
N LEU A 180 -4.62 -1.93 -8.28
CA LEU A 180 -4.71 -2.98 -9.28
C LEU A 180 -4.07 -2.48 -10.57
N ILE A 181 -2.91 -3.04 -10.91
CA ILE A 181 -2.08 -2.60 -12.02
C ILE A 181 -2.22 -3.60 -13.16
N ARG A 182 -2.64 -3.13 -14.32
CA ARG A 182 -2.66 -3.94 -15.55
C ARG A 182 -1.29 -3.96 -16.17
N THR A 183 -0.81 -5.14 -16.54
CA THR A 183 0.50 -5.36 -17.16
C THR A 183 0.38 -6.07 -18.50
N ASP A 184 1.43 -6.03 -19.32
CA ASP A 184 1.51 -6.81 -20.55
C ASP A 184 1.98 -8.23 -20.24
N PRO A 185 1.15 -9.27 -20.44
CA PRO A 185 1.52 -10.66 -20.14
C PRO A 185 2.67 -11.20 -21.00
N LYS A 186 3.00 -10.52 -22.09
CA LYS A 186 4.12 -10.89 -22.98
C LYS A 186 5.47 -10.42 -22.45
N LYS A 187 5.47 -9.42 -21.55
CA LYS A 187 6.69 -8.90 -20.93
C LYS A 187 6.99 -9.67 -19.67
N GLU A 188 8.21 -10.16 -19.56
CA GLU A 188 8.69 -10.68 -18.30
C GLU A 188 8.99 -9.52 -17.35
N LEU A 189 8.30 -9.53 -16.20
CA LEU A 189 8.47 -8.49 -15.19
C LEU A 189 9.46 -9.00 -14.15
N THR A 190 10.58 -8.31 -14.05
CA THR A 190 11.53 -8.49 -12.95
C THR A 190 11.42 -7.30 -12.02
N TYR A 191 11.03 -7.53 -10.78
CA TYR A 191 10.87 -6.47 -9.77
C TYR A 191 11.37 -6.92 -8.41
N ASP A 192 11.88 -5.98 -7.65
CA ASP A 192 12.28 -6.18 -6.26
C ASP A 192 11.29 -5.46 -5.33
N VAL A 193 10.47 -6.26 -4.62
CA VAL A 193 9.44 -5.73 -3.71
C VAL A 193 10.06 -4.89 -2.61
N LYS A 194 11.24 -5.26 -2.08
CA LYS A 194 11.89 -4.50 -1.02
C LYS A 194 12.36 -3.13 -1.50
N ARG A 195 12.88 -3.06 -2.73
CA ARG A 195 13.29 -1.79 -3.34
C ARG A 195 12.09 -0.89 -3.58
N ILE A 196 11.00 -1.43 -4.09
CA ILE A 196 9.75 -0.67 -4.30
C ILE A 196 9.20 -0.20 -2.95
N GLU A 197 9.15 -1.06 -1.95
CA GLU A 197 8.72 -0.69 -0.60
C GLU A 197 9.56 0.44 -0.03
N ALA A 198 10.89 0.41 -0.20
CA ALA A 198 11.77 1.48 0.24
C ALA A 198 11.44 2.82 -0.44
N GLN A 199 11.11 2.82 -1.74
CA GLN A 199 10.67 4.04 -2.44
C GLN A 199 9.32 4.55 -1.90
N LEU A 200 8.38 3.65 -1.59
CA LEU A 200 7.09 4.03 -0.99
C LEU A 200 7.26 4.59 0.42
N ILE A 201 8.18 4.03 1.21
CA ILE A 201 8.54 4.57 2.54
C ILE A 201 9.12 5.97 2.39
N GLU A 202 10.00 6.19 1.42
CA GLU A 202 10.63 7.48 1.17
C GLU A 202 9.62 8.59 0.88
N VAL A 203 8.71 8.36 -0.07
CA VAL A 203 7.67 9.36 -0.39
C VAL A 203 6.63 9.53 0.72
N ALA A 204 6.48 8.53 1.60
CA ALA A 204 5.59 8.60 2.76
C ALA A 204 6.24 9.24 4.00
N ARG A 205 7.51 9.67 3.92
CA ARG A 205 8.14 10.40 5.01
C ARG A 205 7.40 11.71 5.22
N SER A 206 7.05 11.98 6.47
CA SER A 206 6.50 13.28 6.79
C SER A 206 7.60 14.32 6.81
N TRP A 207 7.30 15.55 6.41
CA TRP A 207 8.22 16.69 6.50
C TRP A 207 8.88 16.82 7.90
N LYS A 208 8.10 16.51 8.93
CA LYS A 208 8.59 16.51 10.33
C LYS A 208 9.64 15.42 10.59
N GLU A 209 9.45 14.21 10.04
CA GLU A 209 10.40 13.12 10.19
C GLU A 209 11.67 13.38 9.37
N GLU A 210 11.53 13.97 8.19
CA GLU A 210 12.65 14.44 7.38
C GLU A 210 13.43 15.53 8.10
N LEU A 211 12.72 16.53 8.71
CA LEU A 211 13.36 17.56 9.54
C LEU A 211 14.15 16.94 10.70
N ARG A 212 13.57 15.95 11.36
CA ARG A 212 14.25 15.25 12.45
C ARG A 212 15.58 14.62 12.01
N GLN A 213 15.53 13.88 10.91
CA GLN A 213 16.71 13.19 10.37
C GLN A 213 17.77 14.19 9.91
N THR A 214 17.35 15.25 9.23
CA THR A 214 18.25 16.28 8.72
C THR A 214 18.92 17.04 9.87
N LEU A 215 18.20 17.43 10.92
CA LEU A 215 18.78 18.09 12.09
C LEU A 215 19.80 17.19 12.82
N ILE A 216 19.52 15.89 12.96
CA ILE A 216 20.47 14.95 13.57
C ILE A 216 21.72 14.79 12.69
N ALA A 217 21.54 14.70 11.36
CA ALA A 217 22.67 14.58 10.44
C ALA A 217 23.59 15.80 10.44
N TYR A 218 23.00 17.01 10.55
CA TYR A 218 23.76 18.27 10.52
C TYR A 218 24.43 18.60 11.86
N TYR A 219 23.72 18.41 12.98
CA TYR A 219 24.15 18.90 14.30
C TYR A 219 24.54 17.80 15.28
N GLY A 220 24.46 16.53 14.86
CA GLY A 220 24.68 15.38 15.73
C GLY A 220 23.48 15.06 16.61
N GLU A 221 23.58 13.96 17.35
CA GLU A 221 22.44 13.38 18.05
C GLU A 221 21.90 14.24 19.21
N GLU A 222 22.79 14.81 20.03
CA GLU A 222 22.38 15.62 21.20
C GLU A 222 21.77 16.95 20.79
N HIS A 223 22.49 17.72 19.99
CA HIS A 223 22.05 19.05 19.57
C HIS A 223 20.87 18.96 18.60
N GLY A 224 20.86 17.98 17.69
CA GLY A 224 19.73 17.70 16.82
C GLY A 224 18.45 17.37 17.60
N LYS A 225 18.52 16.54 18.64
CA LYS A 225 17.36 16.25 19.52
C LYS A 225 16.85 17.49 20.28
N TYR A 226 17.75 18.40 20.67
CA TYR A 226 17.34 19.67 21.26
C TYR A 226 16.53 20.52 20.28
N LEU A 227 17.06 20.73 19.07
CA LEU A 227 16.39 21.52 18.02
C LEU A 227 15.05 20.92 17.60
N ILE A 228 14.96 19.59 17.51
CA ILE A 228 13.70 18.89 17.20
C ILE A 228 12.62 19.19 18.25
N ARG A 229 12.96 19.12 19.53
CA ARG A 229 12.01 19.44 20.61
C ARG A 229 11.51 20.87 20.52
N LYS A 230 12.38 21.81 20.13
CA LYS A 230 12.04 23.22 20.03
C LYS A 230 11.24 23.57 18.77
N TYR A 231 11.60 22.98 17.62
CA TYR A 231 11.12 23.45 16.31
C TYR A 231 10.19 22.49 15.56
N SER A 232 10.00 21.25 16.00
CA SER A 232 9.20 20.27 15.22
C SER A 232 7.75 20.69 14.97
N TYR A 233 7.21 21.63 15.73
CA TYR A 233 5.86 22.17 15.58
C TYR A 233 5.84 23.66 15.24
N ALA A 234 6.99 24.30 15.08
CA ALA A 234 7.10 25.74 14.85
C ALA A 234 6.71 26.16 13.43
N PHE A 235 6.86 25.27 12.46
CA PHE A 235 6.61 25.59 11.05
C PHE A 235 5.15 25.36 10.67
N PRO A 236 4.44 26.40 10.18
CA PRO A 236 3.06 26.29 9.73
C PRO A 236 2.94 25.43 8.45
N THR A 237 1.73 24.94 8.17
CA THR A 237 1.47 24.07 7.00
C THR A 237 1.90 24.73 5.69
N GLY A 238 1.55 26.00 5.47
CA GLY A 238 1.93 26.72 4.25
C GLY A 238 3.45 26.81 4.04
N TYR A 239 4.23 26.94 5.11
CA TYR A 239 5.69 26.89 5.03
C TYR A 239 6.18 25.51 4.60
N ARG A 240 5.66 24.45 5.23
CA ARG A 240 6.02 23.06 4.93
C ARG A 240 5.68 22.62 3.51
N ASP A 241 4.61 23.19 2.94
CA ASP A 241 4.19 22.92 1.56
C ASP A 241 5.08 23.66 0.53
N SER A 242 5.65 24.82 0.92
CA SER A 242 6.39 25.70 0.02
C SER A 242 7.91 25.47 0.07
N PHE A 243 8.46 25.08 1.22
CA PHE A 243 9.90 25.00 1.44
C PHE A 243 10.35 23.57 1.81
N PRO A 244 11.47 23.10 1.24
CA PRO A 244 12.08 21.83 1.61
C PRO A 244 12.69 21.93 3.03
N VAL A 245 12.88 20.77 3.64
CA VAL A 245 13.46 20.66 4.99
C VAL A 245 14.83 21.30 5.11
N THR A 246 15.65 21.25 4.04
CA THR A 246 16.96 21.89 4.02
C THR A 246 16.88 23.40 4.27
N THR A 247 15.88 24.07 3.70
CA THR A 247 15.62 25.49 3.99
C THR A 247 15.25 25.71 5.45
N ALA A 248 14.40 24.85 6.00
CA ALA A 248 14.02 24.94 7.42
C ALA A 248 15.21 24.76 8.38
N VAL A 249 16.17 23.91 8.03
CA VAL A 249 17.40 23.76 8.84
C VAL A 249 18.21 25.05 8.86
N HIS A 250 18.37 25.73 7.71
CA HIS A 250 19.02 27.04 7.65
C HIS A 250 18.23 28.11 8.40
N ASP A 251 16.91 28.11 8.31
CA ASP A 251 16.07 29.06 9.06
C ASP A 251 16.20 28.87 10.57
N ILE A 252 16.24 27.62 11.04
CA ILE A 252 16.49 27.31 12.45
C ILE A 252 17.86 27.91 12.88
N GLU A 253 18.88 27.79 12.04
CA GLU A 253 20.18 28.36 12.33
C GLU A 253 20.14 29.89 12.49
N HIS A 254 19.41 30.58 11.61
CA HIS A 254 19.17 32.02 11.71
C HIS A 254 18.36 32.38 12.95
N ILE A 255 17.31 31.63 13.26
CA ILE A 255 16.47 31.86 14.44
C ILE A 255 17.27 31.67 15.74
N GLU A 256 18.17 30.68 15.81
CA GLU A 256 19.03 30.46 16.98
C GLU A 256 20.06 31.58 17.19
N ARG A 257 20.37 32.38 16.17
CA ARG A 257 21.27 33.57 16.27
C ARG A 257 20.58 34.82 16.78
N ILE A 258 19.24 34.84 16.81
CA ILE A 258 18.48 35.98 17.31
C ILE A 258 18.68 36.08 18.83
N SER A 259 19.10 37.27 19.29
CA SER A 259 19.32 37.61 20.70
C SER A 259 18.87 39.03 21.00
N SER A 260 18.91 39.45 22.27
CA SER A 260 18.64 40.83 22.66
C SER A 260 19.50 41.86 21.95
N ASP A 261 20.76 41.47 21.64
CA ASP A 261 21.72 42.36 20.97
C ASP A 261 21.61 42.30 19.44
N ARG A 262 20.92 41.25 18.92
CA ARG A 262 20.65 41.03 17.50
C ARG A 262 19.19 40.61 17.30
N PRO A 263 18.26 41.58 17.40
CA PRO A 263 16.84 41.27 17.42
C PRO A 263 16.24 40.93 16.05
N LEU A 264 16.98 41.08 14.96
CA LEU A 264 16.52 40.86 13.59
C LEU A 264 17.55 40.07 12.79
N GLU A 265 17.09 39.03 12.13
CA GLU A 265 17.80 38.28 11.09
C GLU A 265 16.91 38.29 9.82
N MET A 266 17.55 38.40 8.66
CA MET A 266 16.86 38.35 7.35
C MET A 266 17.58 37.37 6.44
N ASN A 267 16.78 36.61 5.69
CA ASN A 267 17.26 35.73 4.64
C ASN A 267 16.41 35.89 3.38
N PHE A 268 17.01 35.65 2.21
CA PHE A 268 16.29 35.73 0.93
C PHE A 268 16.25 34.36 0.29
N TYR A 269 15.07 33.96 -0.19
CA TYR A 269 14.85 32.70 -0.85
C TYR A 269 14.42 32.90 -2.29
N HIS A 270 14.80 31.97 -3.16
CA HIS A 270 14.14 31.82 -4.44
C HIS A 270 12.93 30.92 -4.27
N SER A 271 11.75 31.43 -4.56
CA SER A 271 10.55 30.63 -4.66
C SER A 271 10.68 29.58 -5.77
N LYS A 272 9.99 28.45 -5.63
CA LYS A 272 9.90 27.42 -6.70
C LYS A 272 9.39 28.01 -8.03
N ASP A 273 8.67 29.12 -7.98
CA ASP A 273 8.11 29.84 -9.13
C ASP A 273 9.06 30.93 -9.69
N GLY A 274 10.29 31.01 -9.22
CA GLY A 274 11.32 31.94 -9.68
C GLY A 274 11.16 33.39 -9.23
N THR A 275 10.21 33.69 -8.35
CA THR A 275 10.06 35.00 -7.70
C THR A 275 10.84 35.01 -6.39
N ALA A 276 11.69 36.05 -6.19
CA ALA A 276 12.34 36.27 -4.89
C ALA A 276 11.29 36.69 -3.86
N VAL A 277 11.28 36.02 -2.70
CA VAL A 277 10.43 36.35 -1.55
C VAL A 277 11.32 36.75 -0.38
#